data_c1fceb5941253b3eb17379ae4b6a87d4
#
_entry.id   c1fceb5941253b3eb17379ae4b6a87d4
#
_cell.length_a   1.000
_cell.length_b   1.000
_cell.length_c   1.000
_cell.angle_alpha   90.00
_cell.angle_beta   90.00
_cell.angle_gamma   90.00
#
_symmetry.space_group_name_H-M   'P 1'
#
loop_
_entity.id
_entity.type
_entity.pdbx_description
1 polymer ?
#
loop_
_entity_poly.entity_id
_entity_poly.type
_entity_poly.pdbx_seq_one_letter_code
_entity_poly.pdbx_strand_id
1 'polypeptide(L)'
;MALRQLRRTLTTTTTNKLPILYNSASTSDDAVTLQLLSWGRGSSGQLGNGKEESQLYPSLFSSLILPPLSYRISSSTSCHTRNDDQLEIGIACGLFHSAVLIDGKLWIWGKGDGGRLGFGHENTVFRPTVNSNLESVRNIALGGLHSVALDSLGHVFSWGYGGFGALGHSVYTRELSPKRVQGTWEGQITQIATSGTHTAAITEAGEVYTWGRDEGEGRLGLGPTRGQNEVGGLSIPSKVKLLQVPVVSVACGGFFTTVITDDGQLWSWGANSNNELGRGNRIGGWKPQQIPGLEGVRVVQIASGGYHSLALTDDGQVLSWGYGGHGQLGHFSTQNQTVPSVIESLAAEKVVHIACGGSSSAAVTDKGKLYMWGNGKDGQLGVPGVPEIQPFPIEVKFLMEDDGLGGSHNVVSVAIGASHALCLVSRLYGALESHFVVSSFLQRLQQMRFKKKHINKLRFSLDRDLILKRTRIKNYSRYI
;
A
#
# COMPACT_ATOMS: atom_id res chain seq x y z
N MET A 1 -12.63 -21.38 56.26
CA MET A 1 -13.18 -20.07 55.78
C MET A 1 -12.30 -19.39 54.71
N ALA A 2 -11.00 -19.63 54.64
CA ALA A 2 -10.11 -18.97 53.66
C ALA A 2 -10.33 -19.40 52.19
N LEU A 3 -10.77 -20.64 51.93
CA LEU A 3 -11.02 -21.15 50.56
C LEU A 3 -12.33 -20.64 49.90
N ARG A 4 -13.23 -20.02 50.67
CA ARG A 4 -14.45 -19.40 50.17
C ARG A 4 -14.27 -17.90 49.79
N GLN A 5 -13.23 -17.25 50.29
CA GLN A 5 -12.91 -15.88 49.91
C GLN A 5 -12.09 -15.81 48.61
N LEU A 6 -11.27 -16.84 48.30
CA LEU A 6 -10.52 -16.90 47.03
C LEU A 6 -11.40 -17.18 45.81
N ARG A 7 -12.61 -17.71 45.98
CA ARG A 7 -13.56 -17.91 44.86
C ARG A 7 -14.43 -16.68 44.54
N ARG A 8 -14.42 -15.63 45.37
CA ARG A 8 -15.17 -14.39 45.10
C ARG A 8 -14.37 -13.28 44.43
N THR A 9 -13.05 -13.43 44.29
CA THR A 9 -12.18 -12.46 43.60
C THR A 9 -11.84 -12.84 42.18
N LEU A 10 -12.35 -13.97 41.64
CA LEU A 10 -12.08 -14.46 40.31
C LEU A 10 -13.27 -14.36 39.33
N THR A 11 -14.33 -13.59 39.69
CA THR A 11 -15.51 -13.46 38.79
C THR A 11 -15.90 -12.02 38.52
N THR A 12 -14.90 -11.15 38.25
CA THR A 12 -15.14 -9.91 37.50
C THR A 12 -14.00 -9.71 36.51
N THR A 13 -13.74 -10.72 35.66
CA THR A 13 -13.20 -10.44 34.33
C THR A 13 -14.33 -9.78 33.56
N THR A 14 -14.42 -8.45 33.64
CA THR A 14 -15.00 -7.66 32.57
C THR A 14 -14.27 -8.10 31.31
N THR A 15 -14.91 -8.92 30.50
CA THR A 15 -14.49 -9.17 29.12
C THR A 15 -14.53 -7.80 28.47
N ASN A 16 -13.39 -7.10 28.40
CA ASN A 16 -13.22 -5.90 27.60
C ASN A 16 -13.46 -6.32 26.17
N LYS A 17 -14.73 -6.27 25.73
CA LYS A 17 -15.05 -6.46 24.31
C LYS A 17 -14.27 -5.43 23.53
N LEU A 18 -13.42 -5.90 22.63
CA LEU A 18 -12.66 -5.03 21.74
C LEU A 18 -13.62 -4.17 20.92
N PRO A 19 -13.26 -2.93 20.62
CA PRO A 19 -14.13 -2.05 19.85
C PRO A 19 -14.34 -2.61 18.45
N ILE A 20 -15.58 -2.61 18.00
CA ILE A 20 -15.94 -2.88 16.60
C ILE A 20 -15.99 -1.50 15.93
N LEU A 21 -15.09 -1.24 14.97
CA LEU A 21 -15.06 0.03 14.24
C LEU A 21 -16.18 0.13 13.21
N TYR A 22 -16.60 -0.98 12.63
CA TYR A 22 -17.60 -0.99 11.59
C TYR A 22 -18.41 -2.30 11.63
N ASN A 23 -19.73 -2.19 11.50
CA ASN A 23 -20.64 -3.33 11.41
C ASN A 23 -21.76 -3.00 10.43
N SER A 24 -21.77 -3.65 9.28
CA SER A 24 -22.82 -3.56 8.27
C SER A 24 -23.52 -4.88 8.03
N ALA A 25 -23.15 -5.95 8.77
CA ALA A 25 -23.84 -7.23 8.65
C ALA A 25 -25.23 -7.12 9.31
N SER A 26 -26.27 -7.34 8.53
CA SER A 26 -27.56 -7.79 9.05
C SER A 26 -27.34 -9.15 9.73
N THR A 27 -28.15 -9.52 10.69
CA THR A 27 -28.07 -10.70 11.59
C THR A 27 -27.96 -12.08 10.90
N SER A 28 -27.19 -12.21 9.80
CA SER A 28 -26.97 -13.47 9.08
C SER A 28 -25.74 -14.20 9.65
N ASP A 29 -25.85 -15.53 9.77
CA ASP A 29 -24.78 -16.42 10.24
C ASP A 29 -23.54 -16.43 9.32
N ASP A 30 -23.58 -15.72 8.19
CA ASP A 30 -22.54 -15.69 7.15
C ASP A 30 -21.62 -14.45 7.22
N ALA A 31 -21.63 -13.67 8.31
CA ALA A 31 -20.82 -12.45 8.42
C ALA A 31 -19.31 -12.75 8.45
N VAL A 32 -18.53 -12.01 7.65
CA VAL A 32 -17.06 -12.07 7.68
C VAL A 32 -16.54 -11.09 8.72
N THR A 33 -15.68 -11.58 9.63
CA THR A 33 -14.98 -10.73 10.59
C THR A 33 -13.57 -10.49 10.11
N LEU A 34 -13.22 -9.22 9.83
CA LEU A 34 -11.85 -8.78 9.65
C LEU A 34 -11.31 -8.25 10.96
N GLN A 35 -10.15 -8.75 11.35
CA GLN A 35 -9.43 -8.36 12.56
C GLN A 35 -8.35 -7.36 12.21
N LEU A 36 -8.23 -6.28 13.00
CA LEU A 36 -7.20 -5.27 12.92
C LEU A 36 -6.16 -5.53 13.99
N LEU A 37 -4.94 -5.86 13.57
CA LEU A 37 -3.81 -6.09 14.46
C LEU A 37 -2.73 -5.04 14.25
N SER A 38 -2.02 -4.70 15.33
CA SER A 38 -0.90 -3.77 15.34
C SER A 38 0.25 -4.29 16.21
N TRP A 39 1.47 -3.91 15.87
CA TRP A 39 2.68 -4.24 16.63
C TRP A 39 3.83 -3.27 16.33
N GLY A 40 4.93 -3.43 17.06
CA GLY A 40 6.08 -2.54 17.02
C GLY A 40 6.00 -1.45 18.10
N ARG A 41 6.60 -0.31 17.82
CA ARG A 41 6.68 0.84 18.74
C ARG A 41 5.30 1.45 18.98
N GLY A 42 4.96 1.68 20.25
CA GLY A 42 3.67 2.23 20.69
C GLY A 42 3.74 3.58 21.40
N SER A 43 4.95 4.14 21.60
CA SER A 43 5.20 5.32 22.45
C SER A 43 4.51 6.63 22.02
N SER A 44 3.83 6.64 20.89
CA SER A 44 3.08 7.79 20.36
C SER A 44 1.62 7.43 20.06
N GLY A 45 1.11 6.34 20.63
CA GLY A 45 -0.26 5.88 20.41
C GLY A 45 -0.54 5.27 19.03
N GLN A 46 0.49 5.13 18.15
CA GLN A 46 0.33 4.68 16.76
C GLN A 46 -0.22 3.25 16.62
N LEU A 47 -0.21 2.43 17.69
CA LEU A 47 -0.79 1.09 17.69
C LEU A 47 -2.32 1.08 17.85
N GLY A 48 -2.95 2.17 18.27
CA GLY A 48 -4.41 2.30 18.36
C GLY A 48 -5.08 1.52 19.50
N ASN A 49 -4.32 0.89 20.38
CA ASN A 49 -4.80 0.06 21.49
C ASN A 49 -5.17 0.88 22.75
N GLY A 50 -5.02 2.21 22.69
CA GLY A 50 -5.29 3.13 23.82
C GLY A 50 -4.14 3.24 24.81
N LYS A 51 -2.92 2.76 24.49
CA LYS A 51 -1.75 2.75 25.34
C LYS A 51 -0.52 3.31 24.64
N GLU A 52 0.50 3.67 25.42
CA GLU A 52 1.84 4.09 24.96
C GLU A 52 2.87 2.94 24.98
N GLU A 53 2.41 1.71 25.09
CA GLU A 53 3.25 0.52 25.17
C GLU A 53 3.55 -0.07 23.79
N SER A 54 4.81 -0.47 23.58
CA SER A 54 5.21 -1.23 22.39
C SER A 54 4.73 -2.67 22.48
N GLN A 55 4.46 -3.28 21.31
CA GLN A 55 4.03 -4.67 21.18
C GLN A 55 5.04 -5.43 20.31
N LEU A 56 5.61 -6.53 20.82
CA LEU A 56 6.61 -7.31 20.09
C LEU A 56 6.01 -8.30 19.09
N TYR A 57 4.70 -8.51 19.15
CA TYR A 57 3.96 -9.45 18.31
C TYR A 57 2.61 -8.83 17.91
N PRO A 58 1.98 -9.32 16.82
CA PRO A 58 0.69 -8.83 16.39
C PRO A 58 -0.36 -8.94 17.50
N SER A 59 -0.92 -7.80 17.88
CA SER A 59 -1.94 -7.70 18.92
C SER A 59 -3.23 -7.14 18.35
N LEU A 60 -4.32 -7.85 18.59
CA LEU A 60 -5.66 -7.46 18.15
C LEU A 60 -6.12 -6.20 18.93
N PHE A 61 -6.52 -5.15 18.23
CA PHE A 61 -7.03 -3.93 18.86
C PHE A 61 -8.44 -3.55 18.39
N SER A 62 -8.92 -4.08 17.26
CA SER A 62 -10.26 -3.82 16.76
C SER A 62 -10.70 -4.82 15.69
N SER A 63 -11.97 -4.78 15.30
CA SER A 63 -12.55 -5.63 14.26
C SER A 63 -13.58 -4.90 13.41
N LEU A 64 -13.83 -5.45 12.21
CA LEU A 64 -14.86 -5.05 11.27
C LEU A 64 -15.76 -6.27 11.01
N ILE A 65 -17.06 -6.07 11.01
CA ILE A 65 -18.05 -7.14 10.71
C ILE A 65 -18.77 -6.76 9.43
N LEU A 66 -18.66 -7.60 8.41
CA LEU A 66 -19.04 -7.32 7.04
C LEU A 66 -19.89 -8.43 6.46
N PRO A 67 -20.82 -8.16 5.53
CA PRO A 67 -21.44 -9.19 4.72
C PRO A 67 -20.40 -9.95 3.88
N PRO A 68 -20.59 -11.22 3.57
CA PRO A 68 -19.66 -11.99 2.75
C PRO A 68 -19.54 -11.39 1.34
N LEU A 69 -18.30 -11.39 0.78
CA LEU A 69 -17.98 -10.91 -0.56
C LEU A 69 -18.28 -9.42 -0.85
N SER A 70 -18.61 -8.63 0.19
CA SER A 70 -19.04 -7.24 0.06
C SER A 70 -17.90 -6.21 0.11
N TYR A 71 -16.65 -6.65 0.26
CA TYR A 71 -15.52 -5.73 0.44
C TYR A 71 -14.38 -5.96 -0.55
N ARG A 72 -13.63 -4.88 -0.79
CA ARG A 72 -12.38 -4.87 -1.54
C ARG A 72 -11.31 -4.19 -0.69
N ILE A 73 -10.09 -4.73 -0.72
CA ILE A 73 -8.95 -4.09 -0.10
C ILE A 73 -8.40 -3.00 -1.04
N SER A 74 -8.43 -1.76 -0.59
CA SER A 74 -7.77 -0.64 -1.26
C SER A 74 -6.28 -0.76 -1.00
N SER A 75 -5.49 -0.94 -2.05
CA SER A 75 -4.05 -0.73 -1.99
C SER A 75 -3.71 0.58 -2.69
N SER A 76 -2.75 1.32 -2.16
CA SER A 76 -2.26 2.56 -2.78
C SER A 76 -1.73 2.36 -4.23
N THR A 77 -1.65 1.12 -4.68
CA THR A 77 -0.99 0.71 -5.92
C THR A 77 -1.90 0.02 -6.94
N SER A 78 -3.20 -0.22 -6.65
CA SER A 78 -4.08 -0.92 -7.58
C SER A 78 -5.04 0.03 -8.29
N CYS A 79 -4.78 0.27 -9.57
CA CYS A 79 -5.75 0.85 -10.51
C CYS A 79 -6.70 -0.27 -10.98
N HIS A 80 -7.84 -0.44 -10.32
CA HIS A 80 -8.87 -1.37 -10.77
C HIS A 80 -10.17 -0.64 -11.06
N THR A 81 -10.84 -1.08 -12.13
CA THR A 81 -12.18 -0.65 -12.52
C THR A 81 -13.16 -0.84 -11.37
N ARG A 82 -13.91 0.22 -11.11
CA ARG A 82 -14.88 0.36 -10.03
C ARG A 82 -16.02 -0.66 -10.19
N ASN A 83 -16.22 -1.50 -9.18
CA ASN A 83 -17.52 -2.11 -8.92
C ASN A 83 -18.14 -1.31 -7.77
N ASP A 84 -19.16 -0.52 -8.06
CA ASP A 84 -19.79 0.40 -7.10
C ASP A 84 -20.49 -0.31 -5.92
N ASP A 85 -20.61 -1.64 -5.97
CA ASP A 85 -21.31 -2.45 -4.96
C ASP A 85 -20.39 -3.02 -3.86
N GLN A 86 -19.06 -2.77 -3.90
CA GLN A 86 -18.12 -3.31 -2.93
C GLN A 86 -17.59 -2.23 -1.98
N LEU A 87 -17.67 -2.54 -0.69
CA LEU A 87 -17.12 -1.72 0.39
C LEU A 87 -15.58 -1.66 0.28
N GLU A 88 -15.03 -0.46 0.24
CA GLU A 88 -13.59 -0.26 0.16
C GLU A 88 -12.96 -0.18 1.57
N ILE A 89 -11.94 -1.00 1.81
CA ILE A 89 -11.18 -1.04 3.06
C ILE A 89 -9.71 -0.84 2.75
N GLY A 90 -9.06 0.10 3.45
CA GLY A 90 -7.64 0.37 3.32
C GLY A 90 -6.97 0.56 4.69
N ILE A 91 -5.69 0.25 4.78
CA ILE A 91 -4.85 0.52 5.96
C ILE A 91 -3.60 1.28 5.52
N ALA A 92 -3.14 2.22 6.34
CA ALA A 92 -1.92 2.98 6.09
C ALA A 92 -1.15 3.25 7.38
N CYS A 93 0.17 3.28 7.28
CA CYS A 93 1.09 3.66 8.35
C CYS A 93 2.02 4.77 7.88
N GLY A 94 2.09 5.86 8.66
CA GLY A 94 3.12 6.88 8.51
C GLY A 94 4.32 6.65 9.45
N LEU A 95 5.11 7.69 9.73
CA LEU A 95 6.22 7.52 10.69
C LEU A 95 5.71 7.25 12.11
N PHE A 96 4.68 7.96 12.57
CA PHE A 96 4.19 7.89 13.96
C PHE A 96 2.66 7.93 14.05
N HIS A 97 1.94 7.69 12.98
CA HIS A 97 0.49 7.67 12.93
C HIS A 97 0.00 6.59 11.98
N SER A 98 -1.24 6.23 12.15
CA SER A 98 -1.88 5.12 11.46
C SER A 98 -3.28 5.48 11.04
N ALA A 99 -3.78 4.85 10.00
CA ALA A 99 -5.14 5.03 9.52
C ALA A 99 -5.77 3.74 9.02
N VAL A 100 -7.09 3.70 9.10
CA VAL A 100 -7.97 2.73 8.44
C VAL A 100 -9.02 3.50 7.67
N LEU A 101 -9.21 3.13 6.43
CA LEU A 101 -10.29 3.59 5.57
C LEU A 101 -11.37 2.52 5.52
N ILE A 102 -12.62 2.88 5.80
CA ILE A 102 -13.74 1.96 5.76
C ILE A 102 -14.96 2.73 5.23
N ASP A 103 -15.50 2.29 4.09
CA ASP A 103 -16.74 2.84 3.54
C ASP A 103 -16.69 4.37 3.37
N GLY A 104 -15.61 4.88 2.79
CA GLY A 104 -15.40 6.31 2.58
C GLY A 104 -15.10 7.12 3.85
N LYS A 105 -15.07 6.48 5.04
CA LYS A 105 -14.74 7.14 6.32
C LYS A 105 -13.29 6.87 6.70
N LEU A 106 -12.58 7.92 7.06
CA LEU A 106 -11.21 7.86 7.51
C LEU A 106 -11.15 7.79 9.04
N TRP A 107 -10.60 6.71 9.57
CA TRP A 107 -10.21 6.55 10.97
C TRP A 107 -8.70 6.79 11.07
N ILE A 108 -8.25 7.73 11.91
CA ILE A 108 -6.84 8.10 12.03
C ILE A 108 -6.46 8.25 13.50
N TRP A 109 -5.22 7.89 13.86
CA TRP A 109 -4.71 7.95 15.22
C TRP A 109 -3.19 7.97 15.26
N GLY A 110 -2.61 8.16 16.45
CA GLY A 110 -1.18 8.24 16.70
C GLY A 110 -0.74 9.64 17.08
N LYS A 111 0.48 10.00 16.76
CA LYS A 111 1.10 11.28 17.11
C LYS A 111 0.45 12.43 16.34
N GLY A 112 0.01 13.48 17.06
CA GLY A 112 -0.69 14.62 16.48
C GLY A 112 0.16 15.80 16.09
N ASP A 113 1.45 15.82 16.45
CA ASP A 113 2.38 16.93 16.21
C ASP A 113 2.32 17.43 14.75
N GLY A 114 2.32 18.75 14.59
CA GLY A 114 2.22 19.39 13.26
C GLY A 114 0.82 19.30 12.64
N GLY A 115 -0.17 18.75 13.34
CA GLY A 115 -1.55 18.61 12.86
C GLY A 115 -1.79 17.41 11.93
N ARG A 116 -0.86 16.44 11.86
CA ARG A 116 -0.90 15.31 10.91
C ARG A 116 -2.14 14.41 11.00
N LEU A 117 -2.91 14.49 12.10
CA LEU A 117 -4.17 13.75 12.27
C LEU A 117 -5.39 14.48 11.68
N GLY A 118 -5.30 15.80 11.45
CA GLY A 118 -6.34 16.57 10.79
C GLY A 118 -7.57 16.91 11.64
N PHE A 119 -7.45 16.87 12.96
CA PHE A 119 -8.58 17.15 13.88
C PHE A 119 -8.71 18.63 14.32
N GLY A 120 -7.95 19.54 13.72
CA GLY A 120 -7.91 20.96 14.12
C GLY A 120 -6.98 21.24 15.31
N HIS A 121 -6.24 20.24 15.80
CA HIS A 121 -5.31 20.34 16.92
C HIS A 121 -4.10 19.41 16.75
N GLU A 122 -3.11 19.51 17.63
CA GLU A 122 -1.86 18.73 17.59
C GLU A 122 -1.80 17.62 18.69
N ASN A 123 -2.91 17.31 19.34
CA ASN A 123 -2.95 16.29 20.39
C ASN A 123 -2.76 14.88 19.81
N THR A 124 -2.05 14.04 20.55
CA THR A 124 -1.94 12.60 20.25
C THR A 124 -3.29 11.91 20.48
N VAL A 125 -3.66 11.00 19.59
CA VAL A 125 -4.89 10.21 19.64
C VAL A 125 -4.53 8.73 19.74
N PHE A 126 -4.93 8.08 20.82
CA PHE A 126 -4.50 6.72 21.18
C PHE A 126 -5.40 5.60 20.63
N ARG A 127 -6.55 5.94 20.08
CA ARG A 127 -7.51 4.99 19.52
C ARG A 127 -7.98 5.44 18.14
N PRO A 128 -8.36 4.52 17.26
CA PRO A 128 -8.96 4.89 15.99
C PRO A 128 -10.11 5.88 16.17
N THR A 129 -10.02 7.04 15.54
CA THR A 129 -11.01 8.13 15.65
C THR A 129 -11.37 8.59 14.23
N VAL A 130 -12.67 8.72 13.95
CA VAL A 130 -13.17 9.19 12.66
C VAL A 130 -12.77 10.65 12.45
N ASN A 131 -12.19 10.96 11.32
CA ASN A 131 -12.00 12.34 10.88
C ASN A 131 -13.25 12.82 10.13
N SER A 132 -14.12 13.56 10.83
CA SER A 132 -15.39 14.06 10.27
C SER A 132 -15.24 15.22 9.29
N ASN A 133 -14.01 15.71 9.06
CA ASN A 133 -13.72 16.76 8.06
C ASN A 133 -13.57 16.20 6.64
N LEU A 134 -13.65 14.88 6.47
CA LEU A 134 -13.53 14.18 5.18
C LEU A 134 -14.70 13.20 5.01
N GLU A 135 -15.23 13.19 3.81
CA GLU A 135 -16.26 12.25 3.36
C GLU A 135 -15.84 11.60 2.05
N SER A 136 -16.40 10.41 1.78
CA SER A 136 -16.18 9.68 0.53
C SER A 136 -14.70 9.47 0.17
N VAL A 137 -13.84 9.30 1.19
CA VAL A 137 -12.42 9.00 0.99
C VAL A 137 -12.27 7.62 0.36
N ARG A 138 -11.46 7.52 -0.70
CA ARG A 138 -11.17 6.24 -1.35
C ARG A 138 -9.72 5.79 -1.19
N ASN A 139 -8.79 6.72 -0.90
CA ASN A 139 -7.38 6.39 -0.69
C ASN A 139 -6.76 7.32 0.34
N ILE A 140 -5.79 6.83 1.09
CA ILE A 140 -5.04 7.54 2.11
C ILE A 140 -3.55 7.20 2.00
N ALA A 141 -2.70 8.22 2.03
CA ALA A 141 -1.25 8.09 2.13
C ALA A 141 -0.75 8.87 3.34
N LEU A 142 0.00 8.21 4.21
CA LEU A 142 0.54 8.77 5.44
C LEU A 142 2.05 8.95 5.32
N GLY A 143 2.50 10.18 5.41
CA GLY A 143 3.91 10.54 5.35
C GLY A 143 4.58 10.57 6.74
N GLY A 144 5.67 11.34 6.83
CA GLY A 144 6.36 11.55 8.10
C GLY A 144 5.63 12.52 9.01
N LEU A 145 5.30 13.68 8.48
CA LEU A 145 4.75 14.80 9.23
C LEU A 145 3.40 15.30 8.66
N HIS A 146 2.91 14.69 7.60
CA HIS A 146 1.68 15.08 6.91
C HIS A 146 0.91 13.86 6.43
N SER A 147 -0.32 14.08 6.05
CA SER A 147 -1.25 13.08 5.51
C SER A 147 -1.90 13.60 4.25
N VAL A 148 -2.23 12.70 3.34
CA VAL A 148 -2.86 13.02 2.05
C VAL A 148 -3.99 12.04 1.80
N ALA A 149 -5.17 12.54 1.48
CA ALA A 149 -6.34 11.74 1.14
C ALA A 149 -6.84 12.04 -0.28
N LEU A 150 -7.44 11.05 -0.90
CA LEU A 150 -8.10 11.14 -2.19
C LEU A 150 -9.57 10.77 -2.02
N ASP A 151 -10.48 11.61 -2.46
CA ASP A 151 -11.91 11.30 -2.42
C ASP A 151 -12.39 10.54 -3.68
N SER A 152 -13.65 10.14 -3.68
CA SER A 152 -14.27 9.41 -4.80
C SER A 152 -14.43 10.25 -6.07
N LEU A 153 -14.32 11.58 -5.98
CA LEU A 153 -14.39 12.52 -7.09
C LEU A 153 -13.01 12.87 -7.67
N GLY A 154 -11.93 12.28 -7.13
CA GLY A 154 -10.57 12.56 -7.58
C GLY A 154 -9.97 13.85 -6.99
N HIS A 155 -10.56 14.41 -5.93
CA HIS A 155 -9.99 15.55 -5.23
C HIS A 155 -8.94 15.09 -4.23
N VAL A 156 -7.82 15.78 -4.18
CA VAL A 156 -6.74 15.54 -3.22
C VAL A 156 -6.89 16.50 -2.05
N PHE A 157 -6.78 15.97 -0.83
CA PHE A 157 -6.73 16.74 0.41
C PHE A 157 -5.41 16.45 1.12
N SER A 158 -4.82 17.47 1.73
CA SER A 158 -3.60 17.31 2.54
C SER A 158 -3.67 18.15 3.80
N TRP A 159 -2.98 17.69 4.83
CA TRP A 159 -2.90 18.35 6.14
C TRP A 159 -1.66 17.90 6.90
N GLY A 160 -1.31 18.63 7.94
CA GLY A 160 -0.14 18.38 8.75
C GLY A 160 0.91 19.47 8.59
N TYR A 161 2.18 19.09 8.69
CA TYR A 161 3.31 20.01 8.58
C TYR A 161 3.57 20.42 7.14
N GLY A 162 3.54 21.72 6.88
CA GLY A 162 3.71 22.31 5.54
C GLY A 162 5.07 22.91 5.24
N GLY A 163 6.02 22.91 6.21
CA GLY A 163 7.29 23.63 6.10
C GLY A 163 8.19 23.19 4.94
N PHE A 164 7.93 22.03 4.33
CA PHE A 164 8.65 21.55 3.14
C PHE A 164 7.85 21.76 1.83
N GLY A 165 6.67 22.40 1.89
CA GLY A 165 5.78 22.52 0.73
C GLY A 165 5.00 21.24 0.40
N ALA A 166 5.14 20.16 1.18
CA ALA A 166 4.55 18.84 0.89
C ALA A 166 3.02 18.82 0.92
N LEU A 167 2.36 19.87 1.43
CA LEU A 167 0.91 20.01 1.41
C LEU A 167 0.35 20.50 0.06
N GLY A 168 1.15 21.20 -0.76
CA GLY A 168 0.69 21.64 -2.08
C GLY A 168 -0.26 22.85 -2.07
N HIS A 169 -0.24 23.70 -1.02
CA HIS A 169 -1.19 24.82 -0.84
C HIS A 169 -0.61 26.19 -1.23
N SER A 170 0.48 26.22 -1.99
CA SER A 170 1.22 27.44 -2.40
C SER A 170 1.85 28.21 -1.23
N VAL A 171 1.83 27.62 -0.03
CA VAL A 171 2.41 28.17 1.20
C VAL A 171 3.16 27.09 1.97
N TYR A 172 3.98 27.50 2.92
CA TYR A 172 4.79 26.57 3.76
C TYR A 172 4.28 26.50 5.20
N THR A 173 3.02 26.84 5.41
CA THR A 173 2.35 26.78 6.71
C THR A 173 1.80 25.38 6.97
N ARG A 174 1.63 25.03 8.25
CA ARG A 174 0.91 23.83 8.65
C ARG A 174 -0.60 23.99 8.47
N GLU A 175 -1.28 22.89 8.18
CA GLU A 175 -2.73 22.78 8.15
C GLU A 175 -3.18 21.77 9.18
N LEU A 176 -4.00 22.21 10.15
CA LEU A 176 -4.46 21.36 11.25
C LEU A 176 -5.68 20.51 10.87
N SER A 177 -6.32 20.84 9.77
CA SER A 177 -7.48 20.12 9.21
C SER A 177 -7.26 19.82 7.73
N PRO A 178 -7.89 18.78 7.19
CA PRO A 178 -7.82 18.48 5.77
C PRO A 178 -8.23 19.67 4.90
N LYS A 179 -7.38 20.02 3.95
CA LYS A 179 -7.60 21.11 3.02
C LYS A 179 -7.37 20.62 1.58
N ARG A 180 -8.29 20.99 0.68
CA ARG A 180 -8.20 20.58 -0.72
C ARG A 180 -6.99 21.19 -1.40
N VAL A 181 -6.21 20.34 -2.07
CA VAL A 181 -5.06 20.75 -2.88
C VAL A 181 -5.55 21.27 -4.21
N GLN A 182 -5.04 22.45 -4.59
CA GLN A 182 -5.33 23.05 -5.88
C GLN A 182 -4.17 22.79 -6.83
N GLY A 183 -4.34 21.83 -7.74
CA GLY A 183 -3.36 21.50 -8.76
C GLY A 183 -3.77 22.02 -10.12
N THR A 184 -2.81 22.07 -11.06
CA THR A 184 -3.02 22.47 -12.47
C THR A 184 -3.28 21.26 -13.36
N TRP A 185 -3.57 20.08 -12.80
CA TRP A 185 -3.91 18.88 -13.56
C TRP A 185 -5.29 18.98 -14.20
N GLU A 186 -5.43 18.35 -15.36
CA GLU A 186 -6.71 18.10 -16.02
C GLU A 186 -7.27 16.75 -15.60
N GLY A 187 -8.60 16.63 -15.49
CA GLY A 187 -9.27 15.40 -15.09
C GLY A 187 -9.13 15.06 -13.59
N GLN A 188 -9.32 13.80 -13.27
CA GLN A 188 -9.33 13.29 -11.88
C GLN A 188 -7.96 12.72 -11.48
N ILE A 189 -7.61 12.90 -10.21
CA ILE A 189 -6.50 12.14 -9.61
C ILE A 189 -7.00 10.72 -9.31
N THR A 190 -6.20 9.71 -9.68
CA THR A 190 -6.50 8.30 -9.50
C THR A 190 -5.67 7.66 -8.38
N GLN A 191 -4.48 8.19 -8.11
CA GLN A 191 -3.57 7.67 -7.09
C GLN A 191 -2.79 8.80 -6.43
N ILE A 192 -2.47 8.61 -5.16
CA ILE A 192 -1.61 9.45 -4.34
C ILE A 192 -0.55 8.62 -3.64
N ALA A 193 0.63 9.20 -3.44
CA ALA A 193 1.70 8.63 -2.62
C ALA A 193 2.41 9.75 -1.87
N THR A 194 2.94 9.44 -0.70
CA THR A 194 3.74 10.39 0.06
C THR A 194 4.83 9.69 0.86
N SER A 195 5.87 10.42 1.19
CA SER A 195 6.97 9.99 2.05
C SER A 195 7.11 10.92 3.26
N GLY A 196 8.32 11.04 3.81
CA GLY A 196 8.59 11.98 4.90
C GLY A 196 8.32 13.44 4.54
N THR A 197 8.61 13.85 3.31
CA THR A 197 8.75 15.28 2.94
C THR A 197 8.24 15.66 1.55
N HIS A 198 7.83 14.71 0.70
CA HIS A 198 7.26 15.00 -0.62
C HIS A 198 6.03 14.15 -0.92
N THR A 199 5.26 14.60 -1.87
CA THR A 199 3.99 13.99 -2.29
C THR A 199 3.97 13.86 -3.80
N ALA A 200 3.32 12.81 -4.29
CA ALA A 200 3.05 12.56 -5.70
C ALA A 200 1.59 12.19 -5.94
N ALA A 201 1.10 12.52 -7.11
CA ALA A 201 -0.25 12.16 -7.58
C ALA A 201 -0.22 11.76 -9.05
N ILE A 202 -1.11 10.85 -9.44
CA ILE A 202 -1.29 10.40 -10.82
C ILE A 202 -2.70 10.77 -11.28
N THR A 203 -2.82 11.35 -12.47
CA THR A 203 -4.11 11.61 -13.13
C THR A 203 -4.64 10.36 -13.82
N GLU A 204 -5.92 10.36 -14.20
CA GLU A 204 -6.52 9.30 -15.03
C GLU A 204 -5.85 9.13 -16.40
N ALA A 205 -5.17 10.18 -16.90
CA ALA A 205 -4.38 10.14 -18.13
C ALA A 205 -2.96 9.55 -17.90
N GLY A 206 -2.62 9.15 -16.67
CA GLY A 206 -1.29 8.61 -16.33
C GLY A 206 -0.21 9.67 -16.16
N GLU A 207 -0.56 10.94 -16.00
CA GLU A 207 0.39 12.03 -15.77
C GLU A 207 0.78 12.10 -14.29
N VAL A 208 2.08 12.30 -14.01
CA VAL A 208 2.61 12.38 -12.65
C VAL A 208 2.82 13.84 -12.26
N TYR A 209 2.31 14.21 -11.09
CA TYR A 209 2.56 15.48 -10.42
C TYR A 209 3.27 15.25 -9.10
N THR A 210 4.26 16.10 -8.78
CA THR A 210 5.04 16.02 -7.55
C THR A 210 5.15 17.39 -6.89
N TRP A 211 5.29 17.41 -5.57
CA TRP A 211 5.52 18.61 -4.77
C TRP A 211 6.14 18.25 -3.41
N GLY A 212 6.65 19.24 -2.70
CA GLY A 212 7.33 19.06 -1.42
C GLY A 212 8.81 19.38 -1.51
N ARG A 213 9.61 18.80 -0.61
CA ARG A 213 11.05 19.03 -0.49
C ARG A 213 11.83 18.42 -1.66
N ASP A 214 12.82 19.15 -2.19
CA ASP A 214 13.71 18.64 -3.23
C ASP A 214 15.22 18.70 -2.87
N GLU A 215 15.66 19.70 -2.17
CA GLU A 215 17.02 19.90 -1.60
C GLU A 215 18.20 19.45 -2.48
N GLY A 216 18.09 19.59 -3.78
CA GLY A 216 19.18 19.28 -4.69
C GLY A 216 19.29 17.82 -5.15
N GLU A 217 18.51 16.92 -4.57
CA GLU A 217 18.56 15.49 -4.90
C GLU A 217 17.70 15.12 -6.11
N GLY A 218 16.75 16.00 -6.49
CA GLY A 218 15.92 15.84 -7.67
C GLY A 218 14.77 14.86 -7.50
N ARG A 219 14.34 14.57 -6.26
CA ARG A 219 13.24 13.62 -5.97
C ARG A 219 11.90 14.00 -6.58
N LEU A 220 11.70 15.28 -6.91
CA LEU A 220 10.48 15.76 -7.55
C LEU A 220 10.46 15.53 -9.07
N GLY A 221 11.61 15.32 -9.71
CA GLY A 221 11.68 15.09 -11.16
C GLY A 221 11.40 16.32 -12.04
N LEU A 222 11.52 17.53 -11.49
CA LEU A 222 11.01 18.78 -12.10
C LEU A 222 12.08 19.64 -12.79
N GLY A 223 13.31 19.20 -12.85
CA GLY A 223 14.42 19.93 -13.46
C GLY A 223 15.66 19.97 -12.58
N PRO A 224 16.77 20.55 -13.05
CA PRO A 224 17.93 20.77 -12.24
C PRO A 224 17.56 21.72 -11.10
N THR A 225 18.01 21.38 -9.90
CA THR A 225 17.69 22.12 -8.69
C THR A 225 17.97 23.60 -8.84
N ARG A 226 17.01 24.41 -8.46
CA ARG A 226 17.20 25.81 -8.17
C ARG A 226 18.21 25.87 -7.03
N GLY A 227 19.26 26.64 -7.22
CA GLY A 227 20.52 26.57 -6.47
C GLY A 227 20.38 26.45 -4.94
N GLN A 228 21.48 26.05 -4.29
CA GLN A 228 21.58 25.76 -2.84
C GLN A 228 21.10 26.85 -1.86
N ASN A 229 20.68 28.01 -2.37
CA ASN A 229 20.20 29.17 -1.60
C ASN A 229 18.67 29.38 -1.66
N GLU A 230 17.89 28.61 -2.45
CA GLU A 230 16.44 28.67 -2.40
C GLU A 230 15.96 27.58 -1.44
N VAL A 231 15.15 27.97 -0.45
CA VAL A 231 14.51 27.07 0.52
C VAL A 231 13.91 25.89 -0.23
N GLY A 232 14.58 24.73 -0.13
CA GLY A 232 14.55 23.61 -1.05
C GLY A 232 13.24 22.82 -1.11
N GLY A 233 12.15 23.46 -1.49
CA GLY A 233 10.85 22.79 -1.65
C GLY A 233 9.93 23.49 -2.62
N LEU A 234 8.96 22.77 -3.18
CA LEU A 234 7.91 23.26 -4.04
C LEU A 234 6.55 23.06 -3.38
N SER A 235 5.87 24.14 -3.05
CA SER A 235 4.56 24.12 -2.39
C SER A 235 3.35 24.08 -3.35
N ILE A 236 3.62 23.82 -4.65
CA ILE A 236 2.59 23.74 -5.70
C ILE A 236 2.79 22.43 -6.46
N PRO A 237 1.75 21.59 -6.62
CA PRO A 237 1.81 20.41 -7.47
C PRO A 237 2.28 20.77 -8.88
N SER A 238 3.31 20.07 -9.38
CA SER A 238 3.89 20.36 -10.69
C SER A 238 4.11 19.07 -11.48
N LYS A 239 3.80 19.11 -12.77
CA LYS A 239 3.89 17.96 -13.69
C LYS A 239 5.32 17.58 -13.98
N VAL A 240 5.63 16.30 -13.89
CA VAL A 240 6.92 15.71 -14.29
C VAL A 240 6.98 15.60 -15.81
N LYS A 241 7.36 16.68 -16.48
CA LYS A 241 7.26 16.84 -17.94
C LYS A 241 8.12 15.87 -18.76
N LEU A 242 9.22 15.37 -18.19
CA LEU A 242 10.13 14.46 -18.90
C LEU A 242 9.66 13.00 -18.86
N LEU A 243 8.67 12.68 -18.06
CA LEU A 243 8.03 11.37 -18.05
C LEU A 243 6.87 11.39 -19.06
N GLN A 244 7.13 10.91 -20.28
CA GLN A 244 6.20 10.96 -21.42
C GLN A 244 5.46 9.64 -21.64
N VAL A 245 5.52 8.74 -20.68
CA VAL A 245 4.86 7.43 -20.71
C VAL A 245 3.72 7.43 -19.68
N PRO A 246 2.56 6.82 -19.97
CA PRO A 246 1.47 6.72 -19.00
C PRO A 246 1.90 5.92 -17.77
N VAL A 247 1.64 6.47 -16.59
CA VAL A 247 1.97 5.88 -15.30
C VAL A 247 0.70 5.35 -14.64
N VAL A 248 0.77 4.14 -14.09
CA VAL A 248 -0.33 3.48 -13.39
C VAL A 248 -0.10 3.37 -11.88
N SER A 249 1.14 3.53 -11.42
CA SER A 249 1.45 3.48 -9.98
C SER A 249 2.67 4.33 -9.63
N VAL A 250 2.64 4.96 -8.44
CA VAL A 250 3.75 5.75 -7.89
C VAL A 250 4.02 5.38 -6.44
N ALA A 251 5.30 5.31 -6.08
CA ALA A 251 5.76 5.18 -4.71
C ALA A 251 6.81 6.26 -4.41
N CYS A 252 6.66 6.91 -3.26
CA CYS A 252 7.60 7.90 -2.74
C CYS A 252 8.52 7.25 -1.71
N GLY A 253 9.81 7.13 -2.01
CA GLY A 253 10.83 6.79 -1.04
C GLY A 253 11.23 7.99 -0.18
N GLY A 254 12.18 7.84 0.73
CA GLY A 254 12.64 8.95 1.58
C GLY A 254 13.15 10.13 0.78
N PHE A 255 13.95 9.85 -0.27
CA PHE A 255 14.66 10.85 -1.08
C PHE A 255 14.59 10.56 -2.58
N PHE A 256 13.69 9.72 -3.02
CA PHE A 256 13.52 9.29 -4.42
C PHE A 256 12.07 8.98 -4.73
N THR A 257 11.76 8.89 -6.00
CA THR A 257 10.43 8.51 -6.50
C THR A 257 10.59 7.38 -7.52
N THR A 258 9.69 6.40 -7.47
CA THR A 258 9.61 5.28 -8.41
C THR A 258 8.19 5.15 -8.94
N VAL A 259 8.05 4.84 -10.22
CA VAL A 259 6.75 4.64 -10.87
C VAL A 259 6.72 3.35 -11.69
N ILE A 260 5.49 2.84 -11.89
CA ILE A 260 5.19 1.76 -12.83
C ILE A 260 4.40 2.37 -13.99
N THR A 261 4.82 2.09 -15.21
CA THR A 261 4.10 2.47 -16.42
C THR A 261 3.01 1.44 -16.77
N ASP A 262 2.11 1.74 -17.67
CA ASP A 262 0.98 0.88 -18.06
C ASP A 262 1.42 -0.45 -18.69
N ASP A 263 2.60 -0.48 -19.31
CA ASP A 263 3.25 -1.69 -19.81
C ASP A 263 4.02 -2.50 -18.76
N GLY A 264 4.04 -2.01 -17.47
CA GLY A 264 4.65 -2.69 -16.33
C GLY A 264 6.14 -2.41 -16.15
N GLN A 265 6.70 -1.38 -16.81
CA GLN A 265 8.11 -0.99 -16.64
C GLN A 265 8.30 -0.08 -15.43
N LEU A 266 9.49 -0.16 -14.82
CA LEU A 266 9.87 0.67 -13.68
C LEU A 266 10.72 1.87 -14.12
N TRP A 267 10.39 3.04 -13.58
CA TRP A 267 11.16 4.26 -13.71
C TRP A 267 11.45 4.86 -12.34
N SER A 268 12.61 5.51 -12.18
CA SER A 268 13.03 6.10 -10.91
C SER A 268 13.80 7.40 -11.10
N TRP A 269 13.81 8.26 -10.08
CA TRP A 269 14.61 9.49 -10.01
C TRP A 269 14.78 9.96 -8.57
N GLY A 270 15.77 10.81 -8.30
CA GLY A 270 16.11 11.34 -6.99
C GLY A 270 17.48 10.94 -6.51
N ALA A 271 17.65 10.83 -5.18
CA ALA A 271 18.88 10.38 -4.54
C ALA A 271 19.23 8.94 -4.91
N ASN A 272 20.54 8.63 -5.01
CA ASN A 272 21.04 7.32 -5.37
C ASN A 272 22.36 6.93 -4.69
N SER A 273 22.72 7.58 -3.59
CA SER A 273 23.96 7.29 -2.86
C SER A 273 24.03 5.87 -2.30
N ASN A 274 22.85 5.26 -2.04
CA ASN A 274 22.69 3.90 -1.54
C ASN A 274 22.09 2.94 -2.60
N ASN A 275 22.13 3.30 -3.87
CA ASN A 275 21.55 2.53 -4.99
C ASN A 275 20.01 2.48 -4.99
N GLU A 276 19.35 3.50 -4.42
CA GLU A 276 17.89 3.59 -4.29
C GLU A 276 17.17 3.52 -5.63
N LEU A 277 17.83 3.97 -6.71
CA LEU A 277 17.25 4.03 -8.05
C LEU A 277 17.31 2.71 -8.83
N GLY A 278 18.08 1.70 -8.35
CA GLY A 278 18.16 0.38 -8.98
C GLY A 278 18.82 0.35 -10.36
N ARG A 279 19.70 1.32 -10.70
CA ARG A 279 20.25 1.53 -12.06
C ARG A 279 21.65 0.94 -12.25
N GLY A 280 22.18 0.15 -11.31
CA GLY A 280 23.52 -0.41 -11.37
C GLY A 280 24.65 0.59 -11.04
N ASN A 281 24.30 1.81 -10.61
CA ASN A 281 25.26 2.87 -10.27
C ASN A 281 24.77 3.66 -9.04
N ARG A 282 25.55 4.68 -8.63
CA ARG A 282 25.21 5.60 -7.51
C ARG A 282 24.96 7.04 -7.96
N ILE A 283 24.66 7.24 -9.25
CA ILE A 283 24.40 8.56 -9.81
C ILE A 283 22.93 8.89 -9.63
N GLY A 284 22.62 9.82 -8.74
CA GLY A 284 21.28 10.38 -8.53
C GLY A 284 20.96 11.46 -9.56
N GLY A 285 19.75 11.96 -9.52
CA GLY A 285 19.34 13.10 -10.32
C GLY A 285 17.83 13.14 -10.60
N TRP A 286 17.41 14.30 -11.04
CA TRP A 286 16.02 14.67 -11.26
C TRP A 286 15.38 14.05 -12.51
N LYS A 287 16.17 13.55 -13.47
CA LYS A 287 15.60 12.96 -14.70
C LYS A 287 15.00 11.59 -14.43
N PRO A 288 13.68 11.39 -14.69
CA PRO A 288 13.11 10.04 -14.74
C PRO A 288 13.87 9.18 -15.76
N GLN A 289 14.30 8.00 -15.33
CA GLN A 289 14.94 7.01 -16.20
C GLN A 289 14.40 5.62 -15.89
N GLN A 290 14.29 4.80 -16.92
CA GLN A 290 13.90 3.41 -16.79
C GLN A 290 14.96 2.62 -16.00
N ILE A 291 14.50 1.72 -15.15
CA ILE A 291 15.36 0.78 -14.43
C ILE A 291 15.71 -0.36 -15.39
N PRO A 292 17.02 -0.61 -15.66
CA PRO A 292 17.44 -1.63 -16.63
C PRO A 292 17.32 -3.06 -16.09
N GLY A 293 17.41 -4.07 -16.98
CA GLY A 293 17.49 -5.49 -16.63
C GLY A 293 16.16 -6.11 -16.22
N LEU A 294 15.04 -5.50 -16.60
CA LEU A 294 13.68 -6.00 -16.35
C LEU A 294 12.94 -6.31 -17.68
N GLU A 295 13.69 -6.57 -18.75
CA GLU A 295 13.11 -6.92 -20.06
C GLU A 295 12.28 -8.20 -19.96
N GLY A 296 11.01 -8.14 -20.35
CA GLY A 296 10.07 -9.26 -20.26
C GLY A 296 9.47 -9.48 -18.86
N VAL A 297 9.86 -8.70 -17.86
CA VAL A 297 9.28 -8.71 -16.50
C VAL A 297 8.18 -7.65 -16.42
N ARG A 298 6.97 -8.06 -16.05
CA ARG A 298 5.86 -7.15 -15.81
C ARG A 298 5.70 -6.91 -14.31
N VAL A 299 5.97 -5.68 -13.89
CA VAL A 299 5.75 -5.26 -12.49
C VAL A 299 4.30 -4.82 -12.30
N VAL A 300 3.67 -5.28 -11.22
CA VAL A 300 2.25 -4.98 -10.89
C VAL A 300 2.08 -4.19 -9.59
N GLN A 301 3.10 -4.17 -8.72
CA GLN A 301 3.11 -3.38 -7.50
C GLN A 301 4.51 -2.89 -7.18
N ILE A 302 4.61 -1.67 -6.66
CA ILE A 302 5.84 -1.07 -6.13
C ILE A 302 5.61 -0.57 -4.70
N ALA A 303 6.57 -0.79 -3.81
CA ALA A 303 6.61 -0.20 -2.49
C ALA A 303 8.01 0.38 -2.24
N SER A 304 8.08 1.59 -1.70
CA SER A 304 9.34 2.26 -1.38
C SER A 304 9.42 2.62 0.09
N GLY A 305 10.54 2.28 0.72
CA GLY A 305 10.86 2.64 2.09
C GLY A 305 11.74 3.89 2.17
N GLY A 306 12.51 4.05 3.26
CA GLY A 306 13.42 5.19 3.41
C GLY A 306 14.48 5.24 2.30
N TYR A 307 15.15 4.12 2.05
CA TYR A 307 16.30 4.00 1.13
C TYR A 307 16.28 2.70 0.32
N HIS A 308 15.16 1.99 0.25
CA HIS A 308 15.02 0.74 -0.48
C HIS A 308 13.66 0.63 -1.17
N SER A 309 13.55 -0.26 -2.12
CA SER A 309 12.29 -0.56 -2.81
C SER A 309 12.07 -2.06 -2.96
N LEU A 310 10.80 -2.43 -3.02
CA LEU A 310 10.32 -3.75 -3.43
C LEU A 310 9.47 -3.60 -4.68
N ALA A 311 9.56 -4.55 -5.59
CA ALA A 311 8.64 -4.69 -6.72
C ALA A 311 8.04 -6.10 -6.73
N LEU A 312 6.75 -6.19 -7.03
CA LEU A 312 6.02 -7.43 -7.22
C LEU A 312 5.72 -7.63 -8.69
N THR A 313 6.07 -8.77 -9.22
CA THR A 313 5.80 -9.15 -10.60
C THR A 313 4.42 -9.82 -10.74
N ASP A 314 3.90 -9.93 -11.96
CA ASP A 314 2.59 -10.52 -12.25
C ASP A 314 2.54 -12.05 -12.02
N ASP A 315 3.70 -12.72 -11.98
CA ASP A 315 3.83 -14.13 -11.61
C ASP A 315 4.00 -14.34 -10.07
N GLY A 316 4.08 -13.26 -9.29
CA GLY A 316 4.13 -13.29 -7.82
C GLY A 316 5.54 -13.34 -7.23
N GLN A 317 6.59 -13.05 -7.99
CA GLN A 317 7.95 -12.88 -7.49
C GLN A 317 8.15 -11.50 -6.86
N VAL A 318 9.05 -11.41 -5.89
CA VAL A 318 9.42 -10.15 -5.24
C VAL A 318 10.87 -9.82 -5.56
N LEU A 319 11.09 -8.60 -6.09
CA LEU A 319 12.42 -8.04 -6.28
C LEU A 319 12.68 -6.93 -5.27
N SER A 320 13.94 -6.75 -4.89
CA SER A 320 14.37 -5.67 -4.00
C SER A 320 15.67 -5.04 -4.46
N TRP A 321 15.87 -3.75 -4.13
CA TRP A 321 17.10 -2.99 -4.38
C TRP A 321 17.24 -1.79 -3.45
N GLY A 322 18.42 -1.16 -3.48
CA GLY A 322 18.75 0.00 -2.66
C GLY A 322 19.59 -0.36 -1.45
N TYR A 323 19.39 0.34 -0.34
CA TYR A 323 20.11 0.15 0.91
C TYR A 323 19.76 -1.13 1.63
N GLY A 324 20.77 -1.92 1.99
CA GLY A 324 20.61 -3.21 2.66
C GLY A 324 21.07 -3.26 4.12
N GLY A 325 21.63 -2.16 4.67
CA GLY A 325 22.33 -2.14 5.96
C GLY A 325 21.54 -2.60 7.18
N HIS A 326 20.21 -2.66 7.09
CA HIS A 326 19.33 -3.24 8.13
C HIS A 326 18.71 -4.58 7.70
N GLY A 327 19.19 -5.21 6.63
CA GLY A 327 18.66 -6.47 6.13
C GLY A 327 17.35 -6.35 5.34
N GLN A 328 16.84 -5.14 5.09
CA GLN A 328 15.52 -4.87 4.47
C GLN A 328 15.38 -5.35 3.03
N LEU A 329 16.46 -5.78 2.39
CA LEU A 329 16.44 -6.33 1.04
C LEU A 329 16.11 -7.84 1.00
N GLY A 330 16.31 -8.58 2.10
CA GLY A 330 15.90 -9.98 2.19
C GLY A 330 16.85 -11.02 1.56
N HIS A 331 18.11 -10.66 1.28
CA HIS A 331 19.09 -11.50 0.56
C HIS A 331 20.11 -12.22 1.47
N PHE A 332 19.75 -12.50 2.72
CA PHE A 332 20.67 -13.08 3.73
C PHE A 332 21.93 -12.23 3.97
N SER A 333 21.88 -10.95 3.61
CA SER A 333 23.00 -10.01 3.62
C SER A 333 22.53 -8.62 4.01
N THR A 334 23.46 -7.82 4.52
CA THR A 334 23.28 -6.38 4.77
C THR A 334 23.92 -5.51 3.69
N GLN A 335 24.30 -6.10 2.56
CA GLN A 335 24.88 -5.38 1.42
C GLN A 335 23.77 -4.70 0.61
N ASN A 336 24.11 -3.54 0.01
CA ASN A 336 23.24 -2.86 -0.94
C ASN A 336 23.06 -3.70 -2.22
N GLN A 337 21.88 -3.61 -2.83
CA GLN A 337 21.62 -4.15 -4.18
C GLN A 337 21.56 -2.98 -5.17
N THR A 338 22.38 -3.06 -6.19
CA THR A 338 22.53 -1.99 -7.18
C THR A 338 21.45 -2.01 -8.26
N VAL A 339 20.83 -3.15 -8.48
CA VAL A 339 19.75 -3.42 -9.43
C VAL A 339 18.66 -4.26 -8.75
N PRO A 340 17.42 -4.26 -9.26
CA PRO A 340 16.38 -5.16 -8.77
C PRO A 340 16.82 -6.62 -8.82
N SER A 341 16.77 -7.30 -7.67
CA SER A 341 17.18 -8.71 -7.52
C SER A 341 16.07 -9.51 -6.86
N VAL A 342 15.80 -10.73 -7.35
CA VAL A 342 14.75 -11.63 -6.82
C VAL A 342 15.11 -12.05 -5.39
N ILE A 343 14.14 -12.02 -4.48
CA ILE A 343 14.28 -12.54 -3.12
C ILE A 343 14.07 -14.05 -3.16
N GLU A 344 15.15 -14.82 -3.29
CA GLU A 344 15.14 -16.27 -3.48
C GLU A 344 14.39 -17.04 -2.37
N SER A 345 14.43 -16.54 -1.13
CA SER A 345 13.71 -17.16 -0.01
C SER A 345 12.18 -17.10 -0.12
N LEU A 346 11.64 -16.27 -1.02
CA LEU A 346 10.21 -16.18 -1.34
C LEU A 346 9.86 -16.85 -2.68
N ALA A 347 10.83 -17.41 -3.41
CA ALA A 347 10.59 -17.95 -4.76
C ALA A 347 9.58 -19.13 -4.79
N ALA A 348 9.43 -19.87 -3.69
CA ALA A 348 8.45 -20.95 -3.55
C ALA A 348 7.04 -20.48 -3.15
N GLU A 349 6.86 -19.21 -2.81
CA GLU A 349 5.60 -18.60 -2.41
C GLU A 349 5.08 -17.68 -3.53
N LYS A 350 3.79 -17.69 -3.75
CA LYS A 350 3.17 -16.71 -4.65
C LYS A 350 2.75 -15.48 -3.83
N VAL A 351 3.54 -14.42 -3.94
CA VAL A 351 3.24 -13.16 -3.26
C VAL A 351 2.13 -12.40 -4.02
N VAL A 352 1.22 -11.78 -3.27
CA VAL A 352 0.08 -11.01 -3.81
C VAL A 352 0.04 -9.58 -3.29
N HIS A 353 0.84 -9.25 -2.26
CA HIS A 353 0.94 -7.89 -1.74
C HIS A 353 2.30 -7.67 -1.07
N ILE A 354 2.87 -6.48 -1.28
CA ILE A 354 4.14 -6.05 -0.67
C ILE A 354 3.98 -4.70 0.03
N ALA A 355 4.76 -4.47 1.09
CA ALA A 355 4.82 -3.19 1.79
C ALA A 355 6.25 -2.89 2.26
N CYS A 356 6.61 -1.60 2.29
CA CYS A 356 7.84 -1.09 2.86
C CYS A 356 7.55 -0.11 3.99
N GLY A 357 8.30 -0.24 5.09
CA GLY A 357 8.43 0.78 6.12
C GLY A 357 9.73 1.58 5.96
N GLY A 358 10.15 2.30 7.00
CA GLY A 358 11.41 3.06 6.95
C GLY A 358 12.62 2.20 6.61
N SER A 359 12.80 1.08 7.31
CA SER A 359 13.91 0.12 7.13
C SER A 359 13.45 -1.34 7.29
N SER A 360 12.19 -1.63 7.06
CA SER A 360 11.62 -2.97 7.10
C SER A 360 10.70 -3.23 5.92
N SER A 361 10.46 -4.48 5.61
CA SER A 361 9.76 -4.96 4.43
C SER A 361 8.79 -6.06 4.79
N ALA A 362 7.70 -6.20 4.02
CA ALA A 362 6.73 -7.28 4.17
C ALA A 362 6.23 -7.81 2.83
N ALA A 363 5.81 -9.07 2.84
CA ALA A 363 5.13 -9.73 1.75
C ALA A 363 3.96 -10.59 2.28
N VAL A 364 2.83 -10.53 1.62
CA VAL A 364 1.66 -11.39 1.86
C VAL A 364 1.51 -12.33 0.69
N THR A 365 1.31 -13.62 0.98
CA THR A 365 1.13 -14.65 -0.05
C THR A 365 -0.35 -14.88 -0.39
N ASP A 366 -0.62 -15.58 -1.48
CA ASP A 366 -1.95 -16.02 -1.89
C ASP A 366 -2.60 -17.03 -0.91
N LYS A 367 -1.79 -17.59 0.00
CA LYS A 367 -2.23 -18.46 1.10
C LYS A 367 -2.46 -17.69 2.41
N GLY A 368 -2.39 -16.34 2.36
CA GLY A 368 -2.59 -15.48 3.53
C GLY A 368 -1.48 -15.52 4.57
N LYS A 369 -0.28 -16.00 4.22
CA LYS A 369 0.89 -15.89 5.08
C LYS A 369 1.50 -14.50 4.99
N LEU A 370 1.97 -13.99 6.12
CA LEU A 370 2.72 -12.75 6.22
C LEU A 370 4.20 -13.07 6.48
N TYR A 371 5.07 -12.53 5.66
CA TYR A 371 6.52 -12.51 5.85
C TYR A 371 6.99 -11.10 6.13
N MET A 372 7.91 -10.96 7.12
CA MET A 372 8.54 -9.67 7.42
C MET A 372 10.05 -9.83 7.58
N TRP A 373 10.81 -8.76 7.26
CA TRP A 373 12.26 -8.71 7.37
C TRP A 373 12.78 -7.27 7.45
N GLY A 374 14.08 -7.11 7.73
CA GLY A 374 14.73 -5.82 7.89
C GLY A 374 15.00 -5.46 9.34
N ASN A 375 14.81 -4.19 9.70
CA ASN A 375 15.00 -3.69 11.07
C ASN A 375 13.93 -4.22 12.01
N GLY A 376 14.35 -4.89 13.10
CA GLY A 376 13.49 -5.46 14.14
C GLY A 376 13.61 -4.79 15.51
N LYS A 377 14.42 -3.73 15.63
CA LYS A 377 14.82 -3.10 16.91
C LYS A 377 13.64 -2.70 17.80
N ASP A 378 12.55 -2.20 17.22
CA ASP A 378 11.36 -1.75 17.94
C ASP A 378 10.25 -2.83 17.96
N GLY A 379 10.55 -4.08 17.60
CA GLY A 379 9.58 -5.16 17.49
C GLY A 379 8.67 -5.09 16.25
N GLN A 380 8.97 -4.19 15.29
CA GLN A 380 8.13 -3.95 14.11
C GLN A 380 8.03 -5.14 13.14
N LEU A 381 8.89 -6.18 13.31
CA LEU A 381 8.77 -7.42 12.53
C LEU A 381 7.68 -8.37 13.09
N GLY A 382 7.19 -8.14 14.32
CA GLY A 382 6.11 -8.94 14.90
C GLY A 382 6.48 -10.38 15.26
N VAL A 383 7.78 -10.69 15.33
CA VAL A 383 8.30 -12.00 15.67
C VAL A 383 9.22 -11.85 16.88
N PRO A 384 8.80 -12.29 18.08
CA PRO A 384 9.62 -12.20 19.30
C PRO A 384 10.90 -13.01 19.16
N GLY A 385 12.01 -12.47 19.71
CA GLY A 385 13.30 -13.17 19.76
C GLY A 385 14.13 -13.14 18.47
N VAL A 386 13.66 -12.44 17.43
CA VAL A 386 14.51 -12.18 16.25
C VAL A 386 15.59 -11.15 16.56
N PRO A 387 16.73 -11.20 15.87
CA PRO A 387 17.76 -10.16 15.96
C PRO A 387 17.24 -8.77 15.59
N GLU A 388 17.93 -7.70 16.01
CA GLU A 388 17.63 -6.32 15.59
C GLU A 388 17.70 -6.14 14.06
N ILE A 389 18.51 -6.96 13.38
CA ILE A 389 18.65 -7.01 11.92
C ILE A 389 18.26 -8.39 11.43
N GLN A 390 17.20 -8.49 10.66
CA GLN A 390 16.69 -9.72 10.07
C GLN A 390 16.86 -9.67 8.55
N PRO A 391 17.94 -10.27 7.99
CA PRO A 391 18.31 -10.08 6.58
C PRO A 391 17.62 -11.05 5.60
N PHE A 392 16.59 -11.74 6.00
CA PHE A 392 15.77 -12.61 5.15
C PHE A 392 14.33 -12.65 5.66
N PRO A 393 13.33 -12.88 4.78
CA PRO A 393 11.94 -13.03 5.13
C PRO A 393 11.69 -14.09 6.21
N ILE A 394 10.99 -13.73 7.27
CA ILE A 394 10.54 -14.64 8.33
C ILE A 394 9.01 -14.58 8.43
N GLU A 395 8.38 -15.75 8.55
CA GLU A 395 6.93 -15.85 8.66
C GLU A 395 6.45 -15.35 10.04
N VAL A 396 5.51 -14.40 10.03
CA VAL A 396 4.87 -13.90 11.25
C VAL A 396 3.77 -14.88 11.68
N LYS A 397 3.90 -15.39 12.92
CA LYS A 397 2.90 -16.27 13.52
C LYS A 397 1.94 -15.45 14.38
N PHE A 398 0.65 -15.63 14.18
CA PHE A 398 -0.38 -14.98 14.96
C PHE A 398 -0.70 -15.84 16.17
N LEU A 399 -0.33 -15.33 17.36
CA LEU A 399 -0.67 -15.95 18.65
C LEU A 399 -2.06 -15.44 19.04
N MET A 400 -3.08 -16.03 18.47
CA MET A 400 -4.45 -15.76 18.90
C MET A 400 -4.80 -16.77 20.01
N GLU A 401 -5.52 -16.32 21.05
CA GLU A 401 -6.08 -17.23 22.01
C GLU A 401 -6.96 -18.23 21.28
N ASP A 402 -6.67 -19.50 21.48
CA ASP A 402 -7.44 -20.60 20.92
C ASP A 402 -8.82 -20.60 21.59
N ASP A 403 -9.81 -19.98 20.97
CA ASP A 403 -11.19 -19.99 21.42
C ASP A 403 -11.91 -21.31 21.09
N GLY A 404 -11.13 -22.37 20.75
CA GLY A 404 -11.62 -23.72 20.44
C GLY A 404 -12.29 -23.85 19.08
N LEU A 405 -12.29 -22.79 18.26
CA LEU A 405 -13.00 -22.74 16.97
C LEU A 405 -12.09 -22.99 15.76
N GLY A 406 -10.82 -23.36 15.94
CA GLY A 406 -9.92 -23.93 14.94
C GLY A 406 -9.93 -23.29 13.55
N GLY A 407 -9.92 -21.96 13.45
CA GLY A 407 -9.94 -21.26 12.17
C GLY A 407 -8.55 -20.88 11.69
N SER A 408 -8.25 -21.01 10.38
CA SER A 408 -7.01 -20.50 9.79
C SER A 408 -7.08 -18.96 9.66
N HIS A 409 -5.94 -18.30 9.96
CA HIS A 409 -5.78 -16.86 9.78
C HIS A 409 -5.31 -16.59 8.36
N ASN A 410 -5.99 -15.71 7.66
CA ASN A 410 -5.64 -15.28 6.32
C ASN A 410 -5.35 -13.77 6.34
N VAL A 411 -4.08 -13.38 6.21
CA VAL A 411 -3.69 -11.99 6.09
C VAL A 411 -4.12 -11.47 4.72
N VAL A 412 -4.90 -10.39 4.72
CA VAL A 412 -5.43 -9.78 3.49
C VAL A 412 -4.70 -8.50 3.11
N SER A 413 -4.10 -7.80 4.08
CA SER A 413 -3.30 -6.60 3.83
C SER A 413 -2.36 -6.30 4.99
N VAL A 414 -1.24 -5.65 4.70
CA VAL A 414 -0.26 -5.16 5.66
C VAL A 414 0.19 -3.75 5.28
N ALA A 415 0.36 -2.87 6.27
CA ALA A 415 0.98 -1.56 6.14
C ALA A 415 2.08 -1.42 7.19
N ILE A 416 3.21 -0.82 6.80
CA ILE A 416 4.38 -0.65 7.67
C ILE A 416 4.74 0.83 7.76
N GLY A 417 4.88 1.32 8.99
CA GLY A 417 5.40 2.64 9.29
C GLY A 417 6.91 2.65 9.49
N ALA A 418 7.43 3.65 10.21
CA ALA A 418 8.87 3.70 10.53
C ALA A 418 9.28 2.56 11.47
N SER A 419 8.49 2.29 12.51
CA SER A 419 8.80 1.32 13.56
C SER A 419 7.55 0.60 14.11
N HIS A 420 6.47 0.56 13.35
CA HIS A 420 5.25 -0.17 13.68
C HIS A 420 4.59 -0.72 12.41
N ALA A 421 3.68 -1.65 12.59
CA ALA A 421 2.91 -2.23 11.49
C ALA A 421 1.45 -2.43 11.88
N LEU A 422 0.60 -2.42 10.86
CA LEU A 422 -0.81 -2.81 10.91
C LEU A 422 -1.06 -3.96 9.95
N CYS A 423 -1.95 -4.87 10.29
CA CYS A 423 -2.49 -5.81 9.31
C CYS A 423 -3.99 -6.03 9.47
N LEU A 424 -4.61 -6.40 8.36
CA LEU A 424 -5.96 -6.93 8.28
C LEU A 424 -5.88 -8.44 8.12
N VAL A 425 -6.59 -9.16 8.97
CA VAL A 425 -6.66 -10.62 8.96
C VAL A 425 -8.12 -11.05 8.86
N SER A 426 -8.46 -11.86 7.87
CA SER A 426 -9.74 -12.55 7.84
C SER A 426 -9.64 -13.86 8.59
N ARG A 427 -10.67 -14.16 9.40
CA ARG A 427 -10.81 -15.45 10.07
C ARG A 427 -11.75 -16.32 9.26
N LEU A 428 -11.25 -17.40 8.69
CA LEU A 428 -12.04 -18.37 7.96
C LEU A 428 -12.55 -19.43 8.95
N TYR A 429 -13.83 -19.41 9.25
CA TYR A 429 -14.49 -20.52 9.96
C TYR A 429 -14.71 -21.65 8.96
N GLY A 430 -14.34 -22.89 9.30
CA GLY A 430 -14.14 -24.05 8.42
C GLY A 430 -15.24 -24.46 7.42
N ALA A 431 -16.36 -23.71 7.33
CA ALA A 431 -17.41 -23.95 6.32
C ALA A 431 -17.20 -23.16 5.00
N LEU A 432 -16.27 -22.18 4.95
CA LEU A 432 -16.10 -21.28 3.80
C LEU A 432 -14.86 -21.57 2.93
N GLU A 433 -13.97 -22.48 3.34
CA GLU A 433 -12.79 -22.83 2.52
C GLU A 433 -13.16 -23.36 1.13
N SER A 434 -14.31 -24.06 0.98
CA SER A 434 -14.77 -24.59 -0.31
C SER A 434 -15.34 -23.51 -1.26
N HIS A 435 -15.89 -22.41 -0.74
CA HIS A 435 -16.52 -21.38 -1.56
C HIS A 435 -15.53 -20.34 -2.11
N PHE A 436 -14.47 -20.00 -1.35
CA PHE A 436 -13.47 -19.02 -1.80
C PHE A 436 -12.61 -19.56 -2.95
N VAL A 437 -12.19 -20.82 -2.88
CA VAL A 437 -11.44 -21.49 -3.95
C VAL A 437 -12.34 -21.73 -5.18
N VAL A 438 -13.61 -22.08 -4.98
CA VAL A 438 -14.56 -22.32 -6.08
C VAL A 438 -14.97 -21.01 -6.76
N SER A 439 -15.18 -19.91 -6.01
CA SER A 439 -15.56 -18.61 -6.59
C SER A 439 -14.43 -18.02 -7.43
N SER A 440 -13.17 -18.03 -6.96
CA SER A 440 -12.02 -17.56 -7.74
C SER A 440 -11.75 -18.44 -8.97
N PHE A 441 -11.97 -19.76 -8.86
CA PHE A 441 -11.87 -20.71 -9.97
C PHE A 441 -13.00 -20.52 -10.99
N LEU A 442 -14.24 -20.29 -10.54
CA LEU A 442 -15.38 -20.01 -11.42
C LEU A 442 -15.27 -18.66 -12.12
N GLN A 443 -14.76 -17.60 -11.45
CA GLN A 443 -14.45 -16.32 -12.10
C GLN A 443 -13.36 -16.47 -13.16
N ARG A 444 -12.30 -17.24 -12.91
CA ARG A 444 -11.27 -17.56 -13.93
C ARG A 444 -11.83 -18.38 -15.07
N LEU A 445 -12.71 -19.34 -14.82
CA LEU A 445 -13.39 -20.12 -15.86
C LEU A 445 -14.36 -19.26 -16.67
N GLN A 446 -15.07 -18.32 -16.07
CA GLN A 446 -15.91 -17.36 -16.79
C GLN A 446 -15.08 -16.43 -17.66
N GLN A 447 -13.95 -15.89 -17.17
CA GLN A 447 -13.02 -15.06 -17.95
C GLN A 447 -12.41 -15.86 -19.11
N MET A 448 -12.03 -17.12 -18.90
CA MET A 448 -11.54 -18.00 -19.98
C MET A 448 -12.65 -18.34 -20.99
N ARG A 449 -13.91 -18.52 -20.57
CA ARG A 449 -15.06 -18.70 -21.49
C ARG A 449 -15.34 -17.43 -22.29
N PHE A 450 -15.19 -16.24 -21.70
CA PHE A 450 -15.33 -14.95 -22.40
C PHE A 450 -14.22 -14.76 -23.44
N LYS A 451 -12.96 -15.05 -23.09
CA LYS A 451 -11.82 -15.02 -24.04
C LYS A 451 -12.02 -16.04 -25.17
N LYS A 452 -12.45 -17.26 -24.87
CA LYS A 452 -12.70 -18.30 -25.89
C LYS A 452 -13.86 -17.92 -26.83
N LYS A 453 -14.91 -17.26 -26.31
CA LYS A 453 -16.03 -16.74 -27.10
C LYS A 453 -15.61 -15.58 -28.01
N HIS A 454 -14.68 -14.72 -27.55
CA HIS A 454 -14.10 -13.62 -28.37
C HIS A 454 -13.16 -14.15 -29.46
N ILE A 455 -12.33 -15.14 -29.14
CA ILE A 455 -11.42 -15.78 -30.12
C ILE A 455 -12.24 -16.54 -31.18
N ASN A 456 -13.30 -17.22 -30.81
CA ASN A 456 -14.18 -17.87 -31.77
C ASN A 456 -14.96 -16.86 -32.63
N LYS A 457 -15.37 -15.71 -32.08
CA LYS A 457 -15.99 -14.63 -32.85
C LYS A 457 -15.04 -14.00 -33.87
N LEU A 458 -13.77 -13.83 -33.51
CA LEU A 458 -12.70 -13.38 -34.41
C LEU A 458 -12.35 -14.42 -35.49
N ARG A 459 -12.34 -15.72 -35.14
CA ARG A 459 -12.16 -16.78 -36.13
C ARG A 459 -13.30 -16.82 -37.15
N PHE A 460 -14.56 -16.72 -36.70
CA PHE A 460 -15.71 -16.67 -37.62
C PHE A 460 -15.73 -15.41 -38.51
N SER A 461 -15.20 -14.28 -38.03
CA SER A 461 -15.02 -13.05 -38.84
C SER A 461 -13.94 -13.24 -39.90
N LEU A 462 -12.79 -13.81 -39.54
CA LEU A 462 -11.68 -14.08 -40.47
C LEU A 462 -12.05 -15.10 -41.52
N ASP A 463 -12.79 -16.16 -41.22
CA ASP A 463 -13.28 -17.14 -42.19
C ASP A 463 -14.31 -16.55 -43.16
N ARG A 464 -15.17 -15.63 -42.70
CA ARG A 464 -16.10 -14.88 -43.59
C ARG A 464 -15.35 -13.97 -44.57
N ASP A 465 -14.33 -13.28 -44.13
CA ASP A 465 -13.51 -12.40 -45.00
C ASP A 465 -12.67 -13.21 -46.00
N LEU A 466 -12.19 -14.40 -45.63
CA LEU A 466 -11.50 -15.31 -46.52
C LEU A 466 -12.42 -15.94 -47.59
N ILE A 467 -13.69 -16.26 -47.21
CA ILE A 467 -14.69 -16.77 -48.13
C ILE A 467 -15.13 -15.67 -49.13
N LEU A 468 -15.33 -14.42 -48.67
CA LEU A 468 -15.66 -13.29 -49.51
C LEU A 468 -14.51 -12.90 -50.49
N LYS A 469 -13.27 -13.03 -50.07
CA LYS A 469 -12.10 -12.84 -50.95
C LYS A 469 -11.97 -13.95 -51.99
N ARG A 470 -12.23 -15.21 -51.63
CA ARG A 470 -12.22 -16.34 -52.60
C ARG A 470 -13.36 -16.24 -53.62
N THR A 471 -14.52 -15.73 -53.26
CA THR A 471 -15.64 -15.52 -54.19
C THR A 471 -15.37 -14.36 -55.14
N ARG A 472 -14.69 -13.30 -54.71
CA ARG A 472 -14.26 -12.22 -55.61
C ARG A 472 -13.19 -12.63 -56.63
N ILE A 473 -12.27 -13.51 -56.24
CA ILE A 473 -11.20 -13.99 -57.16
C ILE A 473 -11.79 -14.95 -58.21
N LYS A 474 -12.83 -15.75 -57.92
CA LYS A 474 -13.49 -16.61 -58.89
C LYS A 474 -14.34 -15.84 -59.91
N ASN A 475 -14.81 -14.66 -59.61
CA ASN A 475 -15.58 -13.82 -60.53
C ASN A 475 -14.69 -12.98 -61.48
N TYR A 476 -13.37 -12.83 -61.18
CA TYR A 476 -12.41 -12.17 -62.10
C TYR A 476 -11.80 -13.10 -63.16
N SER A 477 -11.87 -14.42 -62.96
CA SER A 477 -11.33 -15.40 -63.94
C SER A 477 -12.37 -15.85 -64.98
N ARG A 478 -13.54 -15.22 -65.09
CA ARG A 478 -14.55 -15.46 -66.13
C ARG A 478 -14.65 -14.34 -67.17
N TYR A 479 -13.75 -13.35 -67.12
CA TYR A 479 -13.69 -12.23 -68.08
C TYR A 479 -12.26 -11.96 -68.57
N ILE A 480 -11.48 -13.04 -68.86
CA ILE A 480 -10.33 -13.00 -69.75
C ILE A 480 -10.41 -14.25 -70.66
#